data_cb967e7eac5afc4f68af96be0387104b
#
_entry.id   cb967e7eac5afc4f68af96be0387104b
#
_cell.length_a   1.000
_cell.length_b   1.000
_cell.length_c   1.000
_cell.angle_alpha   90.00
_cell.angle_beta   90.00
_cell.angle_gamma   90.00
#
_symmetry.space_group_name_H-M   'P 1'
#
loop_
_entity.id
_entity.type
_entity.pdbx_description
1 polymer ?
#
loop_
_entity_poly.entity_id
_entity_poly.type
_entity_poly.pdbx_seq_one_letter_code
_entity_poly.pdbx_strand_id
1 'polypeptide(L)'
;MAMKSKRNLTRFTYENSAFEGWRLCISRAGTTFTRYFPDRKLGGARKSLKAAEATLAEVKTILDGARRVNGKLTATTTRKVEKILKNAVEDAKK
;
A
#
# COMPACT_ATOMS: atom_id res chain seq x y z
N MET A 1 21.64 8.70 -2.10
CA MET A 1 21.58 7.53 -1.24
C MET A 1 20.23 6.83 -1.39
N ALA A 2 20.23 5.53 -1.55
CA ALA A 2 18.98 4.78 -1.72
C ALA A 2 18.16 4.78 -0.43
N MET A 3 16.85 4.94 -0.55
CA MET A 3 15.97 4.86 0.60
C MET A 3 15.82 3.40 1.03
N LYS A 4 15.82 3.17 2.31
CA LYS A 4 15.69 1.81 2.83
C LYS A 4 14.23 1.37 2.85
N SER A 5 14.02 0.08 2.62
CA SER A 5 12.70 -0.50 2.78
C SER A 5 12.24 -0.40 4.22
N LYS A 6 10.93 -0.27 4.41
CA LYS A 6 10.31 -0.20 5.73
C LYS A 6 9.34 -1.36 5.88
N ARG A 7 8.88 -1.59 7.10
CA ARG A 7 7.90 -2.64 7.35
C ARG A 7 6.67 -2.43 6.45
N ASN A 8 6.30 -3.46 5.71
CA ASN A 8 5.18 -3.47 4.75
C ASN A 8 5.39 -2.57 3.53
N LEU A 9 6.53 -1.87 3.45
CA LEU A 9 6.85 -0.99 2.32
C LEU A 9 8.22 -1.35 1.78
N THR A 10 8.27 -1.84 0.54
CA THR A 10 9.52 -2.23 -0.12
C THR A 10 9.89 -1.18 -1.16
N ARG A 11 11.13 -0.72 -1.11
CA ARG A 11 11.64 0.24 -2.08
C ARG A 11 12.18 -0.48 -3.31
N PHE A 12 11.76 -0.01 -4.49
CA PHE A 12 12.28 -0.48 -5.77
C PHE A 12 12.94 0.68 -6.51
N THR A 13 14.05 0.40 -7.18
CA THR A 13 14.73 1.38 -8.02
C THR A 13 15.03 0.75 -9.36
N TYR A 14 15.37 1.57 -10.36
CA TYR A 14 15.72 1.05 -11.67
C TYR A 14 16.99 0.18 -11.65
N GLU A 15 17.81 0.31 -10.65
CA GLU A 15 18.98 -0.55 -10.49
C GLU A 15 18.58 -2.00 -10.23
N ASN A 16 17.46 -2.21 -9.57
CA ASN A 16 17.00 -3.53 -9.13
C ASN A 16 15.81 -4.06 -9.94
N SER A 17 15.11 -3.19 -10.65
CA SER A 17 13.92 -3.60 -11.37
C SER A 17 13.59 -2.57 -12.46
N ALA A 18 12.61 -2.88 -13.30
CA ALA A 18 12.12 -1.96 -14.33
C ALA A 18 11.14 -0.93 -13.76
N PHE A 19 11.00 -0.88 -12.45
CA PHE A 19 10.05 -0.01 -11.75
C PHE A 19 10.76 0.77 -10.66
N GLU A 20 10.42 2.05 -10.52
CA GLU A 20 10.93 2.86 -9.43
C GLU A 20 9.76 3.37 -8.60
N GLY A 21 9.77 3.05 -7.31
CA GLY A 21 8.70 3.42 -6.41
C GLY A 21 8.67 2.54 -5.19
N TRP A 22 7.50 2.45 -4.56
CA TRP A 22 7.29 1.66 -3.36
C TRP A 22 6.20 0.62 -3.58
N ARG A 23 6.36 -0.52 -2.91
CA ARG A 23 5.31 -1.55 -2.88
C ARG A 23 4.79 -1.66 -1.46
N LEU A 24 3.49 -1.44 -1.31
CA LEU A 24 2.79 -1.71 -0.05
C LEU A 24 2.31 -3.14 -0.09
N CYS A 25 2.62 -3.91 0.95
CA CYS A 25 2.16 -5.29 1.07
C CYS A 25 1.83 -5.58 2.53
N ILE A 26 0.59 -5.98 2.78
CA ILE A 26 0.15 -6.29 4.13
C ILE A 26 -0.80 -7.49 4.09
N SER A 27 -0.62 -8.40 5.05
CA SER A 27 -1.45 -9.60 5.16
C SER A 27 -2.18 -9.61 6.48
N ARG A 28 -3.46 -10.00 6.46
CA ARG A 28 -4.28 -10.19 7.64
C ARG A 28 -5.28 -11.29 7.39
N ALA A 29 -5.41 -12.18 8.36
CA ALA A 29 -6.42 -13.25 8.32
C ALA A 29 -6.37 -14.06 7.02
N GLY A 30 -5.17 -14.32 6.51
CA GLY A 30 -4.98 -15.11 5.30
C GLY A 30 -5.16 -14.36 3.99
N THR A 31 -5.46 -13.05 4.05
CA THR A 31 -5.62 -12.23 2.87
C THR A 31 -4.44 -11.27 2.73
N THR A 32 -3.88 -11.18 1.54
CA THR A 32 -2.75 -10.28 1.25
C THR A 32 -3.21 -9.15 0.35
N PHE A 33 -2.84 -7.93 0.72
CA PHE A 33 -3.13 -6.72 -0.06
C PHE A 33 -1.82 -6.12 -0.54
N THR A 34 -1.76 -5.79 -1.82
CA THR A 34 -0.55 -5.22 -2.42
C THR A 34 -0.91 -4.06 -3.33
N ARG A 35 -0.12 -2.99 -3.27
CA ARG A 35 -0.26 -1.86 -4.17
C ARG A 35 1.10 -1.25 -4.45
N TYR A 36 1.35 -0.91 -5.70
CA TYR A 36 2.57 -0.24 -6.11
C TYR A 36 2.33 1.27 -6.19
N PHE A 37 3.30 2.03 -5.70
CA PHE A 37 3.26 3.49 -5.69
C PHE A 37 4.39 4.02 -6.56
N PRO A 38 4.14 4.27 -7.86
CA PRO A 38 5.18 4.73 -8.77
C PRO A 38 5.63 6.16 -8.46
N ASP A 39 6.94 6.39 -8.40
CA ASP A 39 7.48 7.72 -8.18
C ASP A 39 7.02 8.70 -9.24
N ARG A 40 6.96 8.23 -10.50
CA ARG A 40 6.58 9.09 -11.63
C ARG A 40 5.18 9.66 -11.48
N LYS A 41 4.25 8.86 -11.00
CA LYS A 41 2.86 9.29 -10.83
C LYS A 41 2.67 10.16 -9.60
N LEU A 42 3.50 9.98 -8.59
CA LEU A 42 3.31 10.61 -7.30
C LEU A 42 4.25 11.78 -7.03
N GLY A 43 5.09 12.10 -8.00
CA GLY A 43 5.92 13.29 -7.92
C GLY A 43 7.28 13.11 -7.26
N GLY A 44 7.77 11.88 -7.15
CA GLY A 44 9.08 11.57 -6.61
C GLY A 44 9.08 10.60 -5.46
N ALA A 45 10.27 10.17 -5.05
CA ALA A 45 10.42 9.13 -4.04
C ALA A 45 9.81 9.52 -2.69
N ARG A 46 10.00 10.77 -2.27
CA ARG A 46 9.45 11.22 -0.99
C ARG A 46 7.94 11.28 -0.99
N LYS A 47 7.37 11.80 -2.08
CA LYS A 47 5.92 11.92 -2.20
C LYS A 47 5.28 10.54 -2.31
N SER A 48 5.90 9.63 -3.06
CA SER A 48 5.38 8.27 -3.17
C SER A 48 5.48 7.54 -1.84
N LEU A 49 6.55 7.75 -1.07
CA LEU A 49 6.68 7.17 0.26
C LEU A 49 5.60 7.71 1.20
N LYS A 50 5.38 9.03 1.18
CA LYS A 50 4.34 9.64 2.02
C LYS A 50 2.97 9.08 1.70
N ALA A 51 2.65 8.94 0.42
CA ALA A 51 1.38 8.37 -0.01
C ALA A 51 1.25 6.93 0.45
N ALA A 52 2.32 6.14 0.31
CA ALA A 52 2.33 4.76 0.73
C ALA A 52 2.16 4.62 2.24
N GLU A 53 2.86 5.47 3.02
CA GLU A 53 2.75 5.44 4.47
C GLU A 53 1.35 5.83 4.94
N ALA A 54 0.77 6.87 4.35
CA ALA A 54 -0.59 7.30 4.69
C ALA A 54 -1.61 6.20 4.37
N THR A 55 -1.47 5.59 3.21
CA THR A 55 -2.34 4.50 2.80
C THR A 55 -2.21 3.29 3.72
N LEU A 56 -0.97 2.94 4.07
CA LEU A 56 -0.71 1.83 4.98
C LEU A 56 -1.36 2.07 6.35
N ALA A 57 -1.24 3.28 6.89
CA ALA A 57 -1.83 3.62 8.18
C ALA A 57 -3.36 3.49 8.12
N GLU A 58 -3.97 3.95 7.04
CA GLU A 58 -5.41 3.86 6.84
C GLU A 58 -5.87 2.41 6.73
N VAL A 59 -5.15 1.61 5.96
CA VAL A 59 -5.45 0.18 5.79
C VAL A 59 -5.29 -0.56 7.11
N LYS A 60 -4.23 -0.29 7.87
CA LYS A 60 -4.01 -0.91 9.18
C LYS A 60 -5.15 -0.59 10.15
N THR A 61 -5.60 0.66 10.17
CA THR A 61 -6.70 1.07 11.04
C THR A 61 -7.95 0.26 10.73
N ILE A 62 -8.26 0.10 9.45
CA ILE A 62 -9.42 -0.67 9.03
C ILE A 62 -9.26 -2.15 9.41
N LEU A 63 -8.10 -2.73 9.10
CA LEU A 63 -7.86 -4.14 9.37
C LEU A 63 -7.83 -4.48 10.85
N ASP A 64 -7.24 -3.60 11.66
CA ASP A 64 -7.15 -3.82 13.10
C ASP A 64 -8.51 -3.69 13.78
N GLY A 65 -9.40 -2.87 13.24
CA GLY A 65 -10.76 -2.72 13.76
C GLY A 65 -11.78 -3.64 13.11
N ALA A 66 -11.38 -4.43 12.15
CA ALA A 66 -12.32 -5.25 11.39
C ALA A 66 -12.74 -6.49 12.16
N ARG A 67 -14.04 -6.83 12.04
CA ARG A 67 -14.56 -8.07 12.59
C ARG A 67 -14.16 -9.22 11.68
N ARG A 68 -13.72 -10.31 12.26
CA ARG A 68 -13.39 -11.52 11.53
C ARG A 68 -14.48 -12.57 11.69
N VAL A 69 -14.81 -13.24 10.63
CA VAL A 69 -15.79 -14.33 10.64
C VAL A 69 -15.04 -15.61 10.29
N ASN A 70 -15.05 -16.58 11.20
CA ASN A 70 -14.29 -17.83 11.05
C ASN A 70 -12.79 -17.60 10.79
N GLY A 71 -12.23 -16.56 11.44
CA GLY A 71 -10.82 -16.23 11.28
C GLY A 71 -10.47 -15.50 10.00
N LYS A 72 -11.45 -15.10 9.21
CA LYS A 72 -11.24 -14.43 7.93
C LYS A 72 -11.90 -13.07 7.90
N LEU A 73 -11.37 -12.18 7.05
CA LEU A 73 -11.96 -10.87 6.84
C LEU A 73 -13.28 -11.02 6.08
N THR A 74 -14.21 -10.11 6.37
CA THR A 74 -15.48 -10.09 5.64
C THR A 74 -15.25 -9.49 4.24
N ALA A 75 -16.15 -9.80 3.30
CA ALA A 75 -16.08 -9.25 1.95
C ALA A 75 -16.16 -7.72 1.97
N THR A 76 -16.97 -7.16 2.88
CA THR A 76 -17.09 -5.71 3.03
C THR A 76 -15.76 -5.06 3.40
N THR A 77 -15.05 -5.65 4.38
CA THR A 77 -13.74 -5.15 4.81
C THR A 77 -12.73 -5.23 3.67
N THR A 78 -12.69 -6.37 2.98
CA THR A 78 -11.77 -6.57 1.86
C THR A 78 -12.01 -5.53 0.77
N ARG A 79 -13.26 -5.26 0.42
CA ARG A 79 -13.59 -4.24 -0.57
C ARG A 79 -13.17 -2.84 -0.15
N LYS A 80 -13.34 -2.50 1.12
CA LYS A 80 -12.91 -1.20 1.64
C LYS A 80 -11.42 -1.00 1.46
N VAL A 81 -10.63 -2.00 1.83
CA VAL A 81 -9.19 -1.94 1.72
C VAL A 81 -8.77 -1.84 0.24
N GLU A 82 -9.34 -2.67 -0.61
CA GLU A 82 -9.02 -2.64 -2.03
C GLU A 82 -9.35 -1.29 -2.67
N LYS A 83 -10.47 -0.69 -2.29
CA LYS A 83 -10.86 0.62 -2.80
C LYS A 83 -9.87 1.70 -2.36
N ILE A 84 -9.44 1.67 -1.10
CA ILE A 84 -8.45 2.61 -0.59
C ILE A 84 -7.14 2.47 -1.36
N LEU A 85 -6.67 1.24 -1.56
CA LEU A 85 -5.44 1.00 -2.30
C LEU A 85 -5.53 1.48 -3.74
N LYS A 86 -6.64 1.24 -4.39
CA LYS A 86 -6.85 1.68 -5.76
C LYS A 86 -6.85 3.20 -5.86
N ASN A 87 -7.62 3.86 -5.02
CA ASN A 87 -7.77 5.30 -5.06
C ASN A 87 -6.50 6.04 -4.64
N ALA A 88 -5.68 5.43 -3.80
CA ALA A 88 -4.46 6.07 -3.30
C ALA A 88 -3.53 6.53 -4.42
N VAL A 89 -3.43 5.76 -5.50
CA VAL A 89 -2.58 6.13 -6.65
C VAL A 89 -3.36 6.95 -7.67
N GLU A 90 -4.61 6.59 -7.92
CA GLU A 90 -5.43 7.30 -8.89
C GLU A 90 -5.72 8.74 -8.49
N ASP A 91 -6.00 8.97 -7.21
CA ASP A 91 -6.27 10.32 -6.70
C ASP A 91 -5.06 11.23 -6.82
N ALA A 92 -3.86 10.66 -6.73
CA ALA A 92 -2.62 11.43 -6.83
C ALA A 92 -2.33 11.97 -8.23
N LYS A 93 -3.06 11.50 -9.23
CA LYS A 93 -2.88 11.96 -10.61
C LYS A 93 -3.40 13.37 -10.87
N LYS A 94 -4.20 13.89 -10.01
CA LYS A 94 -4.81 15.20 -10.20
C LYS A 94 -3.83 16.35 -10.11
#